data_75d1151eab5f499ae7a68b7ec97f64fc
#
_entry.id   75d1151eab5f499ae7a68b7ec97f64fc
#
_cell.length_a   1.000
_cell.length_b   1.000
_cell.length_c   1.000
_cell.angle_alpha   90.00
_cell.angle_beta   90.00
_cell.angle_gamma   90.00
#
_symmetry.space_group_name_H-M   'P 1'
#
loop_
_entity.id
_entity.type
_entity.pdbx_description
1 polymer ?
#
loop_
_entity_poly.entity_id
_entity_poly.type
_entity_poly.pdbx_seq_one_letter_code
_entity_poly.pdbx_strand_id
1 'polypeptide(L)'
;MRIFNRSTLIEFWNKHPDAEAPLRLWFSMVEHASWAGPGDVRIMFGAADFLRDNRVVFDIKGNTYRLIAQIKYGPLYLVYIRFVGTHAEYDRIDASTI
;
A
#
# COMPACT_ATOMS: atom_id res chain seq x y z
N MET A 1 -12.38 0.70 -3.41
CA MET A 1 -11.82 -0.62 -3.05
C MET A 1 -12.14 -0.91 -1.59
N ARG A 2 -12.29 -2.16 -1.24
CA ARG A 2 -12.43 -2.59 0.15
C ARG A 2 -11.04 -3.01 0.66
N ILE A 3 -10.59 -2.41 1.77
CA ILE A 3 -9.23 -2.56 2.26
C ILE A 3 -9.23 -3.40 3.55
N PHE A 4 -8.33 -4.40 3.60
CA PHE A 4 -8.18 -5.31 4.73
C PHE A 4 -6.82 -5.07 5.41
N ASN A 5 -6.79 -5.37 6.71
CA ASN A 5 -5.61 -5.28 7.57
C ASN A 5 -5.23 -3.83 7.91
N ARG A 6 -6.23 -2.97 8.09
CA ARG A 6 -6.01 -1.57 8.49
C ARG A 6 -5.23 -1.46 9.81
N SER A 7 -5.38 -2.43 10.70
CA SER A 7 -4.64 -2.45 11.97
C SER A 7 -3.12 -2.40 11.78
N THR A 8 -2.61 -2.97 10.67
CA THR A 8 -1.18 -2.90 10.34
C THR A 8 -0.71 -1.46 10.19
N LEU A 9 -1.52 -0.58 9.61
CA LEU A 9 -1.21 0.83 9.46
C LEU A 9 -1.22 1.54 10.81
N ILE A 10 -2.22 1.25 11.63
CA ILE A 10 -2.38 1.88 12.96
C ILE A 10 -1.21 1.51 13.87
N GLU A 11 -0.83 0.25 13.90
CA GLU A 11 0.32 -0.22 14.67
C GLU A 11 1.61 0.47 14.23
N PHE A 12 1.77 0.67 12.92
CA PHE A 12 2.95 1.33 12.39
C PHE A 12 3.00 2.81 12.78
N TRP A 13 1.90 3.56 12.61
CA TRP A 13 1.94 4.98 12.94
C TRP A 13 1.96 5.26 14.44
N ASN A 14 1.61 4.30 15.27
CA ASN A 14 1.81 4.44 16.71
C ASN A 14 3.30 4.47 17.07
N LYS A 15 4.14 3.79 16.29
CA LYS A 15 5.60 3.80 16.43
C LYS A 15 6.25 4.93 15.62
N HIS A 16 5.63 5.34 14.54
CA HIS A 16 6.11 6.38 13.62
C HIS A 16 4.99 7.40 13.40
N PRO A 17 4.80 8.34 14.35
CA PRO A 17 3.65 9.28 14.30
C PRO A 17 3.58 10.12 13.03
N ASP A 18 4.73 10.41 12.39
CA ASP A 18 4.78 11.15 11.14
C ASP A 18 4.21 10.37 9.95
N ALA A 19 4.00 9.07 10.11
CA ALA A 19 3.39 8.23 9.08
C ALA A 19 1.86 8.29 9.09
N GLU A 20 1.24 8.78 10.17
CA GLU A 20 -0.22 8.73 10.32
C GLU A 20 -0.94 9.49 9.21
N ALA A 21 -0.64 10.77 9.02
CA ALA A 21 -1.33 11.58 8.02
C ALA A 21 -1.16 11.04 6.59
N PRO A 22 0.05 10.70 6.12
CA PRO A 22 0.22 10.13 4.78
C PRO A 22 -0.43 8.75 4.62
N LEU A 23 -0.47 7.91 5.66
CA LEU A 23 -1.15 6.61 5.57
C LEU A 23 -2.67 6.77 5.56
N ARG A 24 -3.23 7.71 6.33
CA ARG A 24 -4.66 8.01 6.26
C ARG A 24 -5.05 8.54 4.88
N LEU A 25 -4.20 9.36 4.27
CA LEU A 25 -4.44 9.87 2.92
C LEU A 25 -4.43 8.73 1.91
N TRP A 26 -3.42 7.84 1.96
CA TRP A 26 -3.35 6.67 1.10
C TRP A 26 -4.61 5.81 1.23
N PHE A 27 -5.02 5.54 2.46
CA PHE A 27 -6.21 4.73 2.75
C PHE A 27 -7.46 5.36 2.13
N SER A 28 -7.66 6.66 2.32
CA SER A 28 -8.82 7.37 1.77
C SER A 28 -8.83 7.35 0.24
N MET A 29 -7.69 7.59 -0.39
CA MET A 29 -7.58 7.56 -1.85
C MET A 29 -7.93 6.18 -2.40
N VAL A 30 -7.40 5.13 -1.78
CA VAL A 30 -7.63 3.75 -2.23
C VAL A 30 -9.08 3.33 -1.97
N GLU A 31 -9.63 3.69 -0.83
CA GLU A 31 -11.02 3.35 -0.48
C GLU A 31 -12.01 3.89 -1.52
N HIS A 32 -11.76 5.09 -2.04
CA HIS A 32 -12.63 5.73 -3.02
C HIS A 32 -12.30 5.34 -4.47
N ALA A 33 -11.26 4.54 -4.69
CA ALA A 33 -10.88 4.08 -6.01
C ALA A 33 -11.69 2.84 -6.43
N SER A 34 -11.69 2.56 -7.74
CA SER A 34 -12.31 1.37 -8.32
C SER A 34 -11.37 0.85 -9.43
N TRP A 35 -10.26 0.28 -9.01
CA TRP A 35 -9.22 -0.16 -9.95
C TRP A 35 -9.62 -1.42 -10.70
N ALA A 36 -9.72 -1.30 -12.02
CA ALA A 36 -9.99 -2.43 -12.91
C ALA A 36 -8.70 -3.18 -13.27
N GLY A 37 -7.56 -2.51 -13.22
CA GLY A 37 -6.27 -3.11 -13.55
C GLY A 37 -5.11 -2.23 -13.06
N PRO A 38 -3.85 -2.68 -13.28
CA PRO A 38 -2.65 -1.96 -12.83
C PRO A 38 -2.53 -0.54 -13.38
N GLY A 39 -3.03 -0.30 -14.59
CA GLY A 39 -3.00 1.04 -15.20
C GLY A 39 -3.72 2.09 -14.37
N ASP A 40 -4.84 1.71 -13.73
CA ASP A 40 -5.60 2.62 -12.87
C ASP A 40 -4.82 2.99 -11.62
N VAL A 41 -4.06 2.04 -11.06
CA VAL A 41 -3.17 2.31 -9.92
C VAL A 41 -2.09 3.31 -10.33
N ARG A 42 -1.48 3.10 -11.49
CA ARG A 42 -0.38 3.95 -11.97
C ARG A 42 -0.83 5.39 -12.25
N ILE A 43 -2.05 5.58 -12.69
CA ILE A 43 -2.61 6.93 -12.88
C ILE A 43 -2.69 7.67 -11.54
N MET A 44 -3.12 6.98 -10.49
CA MET A 44 -3.29 7.57 -9.17
C MET A 44 -1.98 7.67 -8.39
N PHE A 45 -1.12 6.65 -8.50
CA PHE A 45 0.16 6.54 -7.80
C PHE A 45 1.27 6.27 -8.80
N GLY A 46 1.80 7.33 -9.42
CA GLY A 46 2.78 7.21 -10.50
C GLY A 46 4.10 6.57 -10.12
N ALA A 47 4.48 6.63 -8.82
CA ALA A 47 5.70 6.03 -8.32
C ALA A 47 5.53 4.58 -7.81
N ALA A 48 4.34 4.00 -7.96
CA ALA A 48 4.08 2.63 -7.50
C ALA A 48 4.90 1.62 -8.30
N ASP A 49 5.46 0.63 -7.61
CA ASP A 49 6.17 -0.49 -8.21
C ASP A 49 5.29 -1.73 -8.22
N PHE A 50 5.22 -2.41 -9.37
CA PHE A 50 4.38 -3.59 -9.54
C PHE A 50 5.23 -4.85 -9.45
N LEU A 51 4.84 -5.74 -8.55
CA LEU A 51 5.49 -7.03 -8.34
C LEU A 51 4.55 -8.15 -8.78
N ARG A 52 5.07 -9.39 -8.78
CA ARG A 52 4.25 -10.57 -9.11
C ARG A 52 3.11 -10.77 -8.11
N ASP A 53 2.12 -11.59 -8.49
CA ASP A 53 0.94 -11.94 -7.68
C ASP A 53 0.13 -10.72 -7.27
N ASN A 54 0.05 -9.72 -8.16
CA ASN A 54 -0.73 -8.50 -7.95
C ASN A 54 -0.32 -7.70 -6.70
N ARG A 55 0.94 -7.82 -6.29
CA ARG A 55 1.49 -6.98 -5.23
C ARG A 55 1.97 -5.65 -5.81
N VAL A 56 1.72 -4.59 -5.05
CA VAL A 56 2.14 -3.23 -5.42
C VAL A 56 2.83 -2.60 -4.23
N VAL A 57 3.95 -1.93 -4.48
CA VAL A 57 4.70 -1.18 -3.47
C VAL A 57 4.41 0.30 -3.65
N PHE A 58 3.92 0.93 -2.59
CA PHE A 58 3.60 2.36 -2.55
C PHE A 58 4.61 3.10 -1.69
N ASP A 59 5.08 4.25 -2.17
CA ASP A 59 5.88 5.16 -1.37
C ASP A 59 4.97 5.98 -0.47
N ILE A 60 5.33 6.09 0.80
CA ILE A 60 4.56 6.82 1.82
C ILE A 60 5.45 7.93 2.38
N LYS A 61 4.89 9.13 2.52
CA LYS A 61 5.60 10.33 2.95
C LYS A 61 6.83 10.56 2.05
N GLY A 62 6.55 10.84 0.77
CA GLY A 62 7.58 10.87 -0.25
C GLY A 62 8.19 9.49 -0.39
N ASN A 63 9.41 9.33 0.08
CA ASN A 63 10.15 8.06 -0.01
C ASN A 63 10.61 7.57 1.37
N THR A 64 9.96 8.02 2.45
CA THR A 64 10.38 7.70 3.82
C THR A 64 9.96 6.30 4.23
N TYR A 65 8.75 5.90 3.89
CA TYR A 65 8.19 4.59 4.24
C TYR A 65 7.69 3.88 3.00
N ARG A 66 7.53 2.55 3.10
CA ARG A 66 6.99 1.72 2.03
C ARG A 66 5.84 0.87 2.52
N LEU A 67 4.79 0.79 1.70
CA LEU A 67 3.62 -0.02 1.95
C LEU A 67 3.48 -1.02 0.82
N ILE A 68 3.27 -2.30 1.16
CA ILE A 68 2.99 -3.36 0.18
C ILE A 68 1.54 -3.79 0.34
N ALA A 69 0.81 -3.77 -0.76
CA ALA A 69 -0.56 -4.28 -0.80
C ALA A 69 -0.70 -5.30 -1.93
N GLN A 70 -1.55 -6.30 -1.71
CA GLN A 70 -1.95 -7.22 -2.75
C GLN A 70 -3.34 -6.85 -3.23
N ILE A 71 -3.52 -6.70 -4.53
CA ILE A 71 -4.74 -6.12 -5.09
C ILE A 71 -5.52 -7.16 -5.86
N LYS A 72 -6.82 -7.24 -5.58
CA LYS A 72 -7.79 -7.97 -6.39
C LYS A 72 -8.58 -6.94 -7.17
N TYR A 73 -8.24 -6.80 -8.45
CA TYR A 73 -8.89 -5.82 -9.33
C TYR A 73 -10.35 -6.17 -9.57
N GLY A 74 -11.09 -5.28 -10.24
CA GLY A 74 -12.48 -5.55 -10.58
C GLY A 74 -12.67 -6.92 -11.24
N PRO A 75 -13.78 -7.61 -10.97
CA PRO A 75 -14.98 -7.14 -10.25
C PRO A 75 -14.94 -7.26 -8.72
N LEU A 76 -13.84 -7.76 -8.13
CA LEU A 76 -13.77 -7.96 -6.68
C LEU A 76 -13.48 -6.66 -5.91
N TYR A 77 -12.57 -5.84 -6.42
CA TYR A 77 -12.18 -4.54 -5.83
C TYR A 77 -11.70 -4.65 -4.38
N LEU A 78 -10.73 -5.55 -4.11
CA LEU A 78 -10.18 -5.80 -2.78
C LEU A 78 -8.70 -5.41 -2.72
N VAL A 79 -8.28 -4.90 -1.56
CA VAL A 79 -6.88 -4.55 -1.29
C VAL A 79 -6.50 -5.13 0.07
N TYR A 80 -5.45 -5.95 0.08
CA TYR A 80 -4.90 -6.55 1.30
C TYR A 80 -3.58 -5.89 1.63
N ILE A 81 -3.52 -5.16 2.75
CA ILE A 81 -2.27 -4.60 3.25
C ILE A 81 -1.40 -5.75 3.76
N ARG A 82 -0.20 -5.88 3.19
CA ARG A 82 0.74 -6.94 3.53
C ARG A 82 1.87 -6.47 4.42
N PHE A 83 2.28 -5.21 4.29
CA PHE A 83 3.44 -4.69 4.99
C PHE A 83 3.43 -3.17 4.95
N VAL A 84 3.90 -2.54 6.02
CA VAL A 84 4.32 -1.15 6.01
C VAL A 84 5.56 -1.04 6.89
N GLY A 85 6.56 -0.31 6.44
CA GLY A 85 7.82 -0.19 7.17
C GLY A 85 8.73 0.90 6.65
N THR A 86 9.85 1.05 7.34
CA THR A 86 10.96 1.89 6.90
C THR A 86 11.69 1.22 5.73
N HIS A 87 12.57 1.95 5.06
CA HIS A 87 13.43 1.37 4.01
C HIS A 87 14.28 0.21 4.55
N ALA A 88 14.84 0.36 5.75
CA ALA A 88 15.65 -0.69 6.35
C ALA A 88 14.84 -1.96 6.58
N GLU A 89 13.61 -1.81 7.06
CA GLU A 89 12.70 -2.95 7.26
C GLU A 89 12.30 -3.58 5.93
N TYR A 90 12.02 -2.75 4.92
CA TYR A 90 11.68 -3.22 3.58
C TYR A 90 12.83 -4.02 2.96
N ASP A 91 14.07 -3.60 3.17
CA ASP A 91 15.24 -4.28 2.62
C ASP A 91 15.48 -5.67 3.24
N ARG A 92 14.85 -5.97 4.37
CA ARG A 92 14.99 -7.25 5.08
C ARG A 92 13.94 -8.28 4.68
N ILE A 93 12.94 -7.90 3.91
CA ILE A 93 11.86 -8.81 3.50
C ILE A 93 11.93 -9.06 2.00
N ASP A 94 11.26 -10.13 1.57
CA ASP A 94 11.01 -10.37 0.15
C ASP A 94 9.62 -9.82 -0.18
N ALA A 95 9.57 -8.64 -0.79
CA ALA A 95 8.33 -7.95 -1.11
C ALA A 95 7.42 -8.75 -2.04
N SER A 96 7.97 -9.68 -2.82
CA SER A 96 7.19 -10.47 -3.77
C SER A 96 6.48 -11.67 -3.13
N THR A 97 6.81 -11.99 -1.88
CA THR A 97 6.25 -13.17 -1.19
C THR A 97 5.56 -12.86 0.12
N ILE A 98 5.74 -11.67 0.63
CA ILE A 98 5.19 -11.28 1.93
C ILE A 98 3.67 -11.23 1.94
#